data_2b1b5aaeb666e546c1a7fcb94da5ca4d
#
_entry.id   2b1b5aaeb666e546c1a7fcb94da5ca4d
#
_cell.length_a   1.000
_cell.length_b   1.000
_cell.length_c   1.000
_cell.angle_alpha   90.00
_cell.angle_beta   90.00
_cell.angle_gamma   90.00
#
_symmetry.space_group_name_H-M   'P 1'
#
loop_
_entity.id
_entity.type
_entity.pdbx_description
1 polymer ?
#
loop_
_entity_poly.entity_id
_entity_poly.type
_entity_poly.pdbx_seq_one_letter_code
_entity_poly.pdbx_strand_id
1 'polypeptide(L)'
;VDVCFVNLMRNPIVRKGFCAAVLRISPDMINETEFLPRYLEQGYADDKLGILDVRVRLADGSQINAEMQVRYFDFWDERVLFYLSKMFCEQLKKGDSYKKLRKCIHVSILDFIRFPEDKKCYRTIRFYDEESKELYNDKLELQILELKKLPEEIKTGEDIVNWMRFFKGKTREEFEDMAKTNKYFEEAFNTLQKLSADEQKRLEYELREKAVRDHIAYMDSARREGIAIGEKLGEKRGEMRGEKRGEKKGIQLAKKAFKLHAQGIPDEEIAVQCNTSVIKIREILDIDN
;
A
#
# COMPACT_ATOMS: atom_id res chain seq x y z
N VAL A 1 -6.09 -12.57 9.95
CA VAL A 1 -7.24 -12.00 9.21
C VAL A 1 -7.33 -12.62 7.82
N ASP A 2 -6.21 -12.71 7.09
CA ASP A 2 -6.13 -13.21 5.73
C ASP A 2 -6.59 -14.68 5.59
N VAL A 3 -6.13 -15.57 6.47
CA VAL A 3 -6.49 -17.00 6.43
C VAL A 3 -7.98 -17.21 6.72
N CYS A 4 -8.56 -16.47 7.67
CA CYS A 4 -10.00 -16.54 7.96
C CYS A 4 -10.82 -16.10 6.75
N PHE A 5 -10.44 -14.99 6.10
CA PHE A 5 -11.12 -14.49 4.92
C PHE A 5 -11.09 -15.50 3.76
N VAL A 6 -9.92 -16.07 3.46
CA VAL A 6 -9.78 -17.10 2.41
C VAL A 6 -10.65 -18.33 2.72
N ASN A 7 -10.67 -18.79 3.98
CA ASN A 7 -11.48 -19.93 4.37
C ASN A 7 -12.99 -19.64 4.31
N LEU A 8 -13.43 -18.45 4.70
CA LEU A 8 -14.80 -17.98 4.50
C LEU A 8 -15.20 -18.07 3.01
N MET A 9 -14.34 -17.58 2.13
CA MET A 9 -14.60 -17.56 0.69
C MET A 9 -14.51 -18.95 0.04
N ARG A 10 -13.90 -19.95 0.67
CA ARG A 10 -13.97 -21.36 0.23
C ARG A 10 -15.37 -21.94 0.40
N ASN A 11 -16.13 -21.49 1.40
CA ASN A 11 -17.51 -21.91 1.57
C ASN A 11 -18.38 -21.35 0.43
N PRO A 12 -19.06 -22.19 -0.38
CA PRO A 12 -19.81 -21.73 -1.56
C PRO A 12 -21.01 -20.86 -1.20
N ILE A 13 -21.65 -21.07 -0.05
CA ILE A 13 -22.79 -20.28 0.40
C ILE A 13 -22.31 -18.86 0.80
N VAL A 14 -21.27 -18.78 1.62
CA VAL A 14 -20.64 -17.51 2.04
C VAL A 14 -20.18 -16.73 0.81
N ARG A 15 -19.45 -17.40 -0.08
CA ARG A 15 -18.94 -16.82 -1.33
C ARG A 15 -20.05 -16.27 -2.21
N LYS A 16 -21.14 -17.01 -2.36
CA LYS A 16 -22.33 -16.57 -3.11
C LYS A 16 -22.92 -15.28 -2.53
N GLY A 17 -23.11 -15.22 -1.21
CA GLY A 17 -23.62 -14.02 -0.53
C GLY A 17 -22.70 -12.82 -0.69
N PHE A 18 -21.39 -13.01 -0.54
CA PHE A 18 -20.41 -11.93 -0.72
C PHE A 18 -20.34 -11.44 -2.17
N CYS A 19 -20.29 -12.35 -3.15
CA CYS A 19 -20.29 -11.98 -4.58
C CYS A 19 -21.56 -11.21 -4.96
N ALA A 20 -22.72 -11.59 -4.43
CA ALA A 20 -23.98 -10.88 -4.66
C ALA A 20 -23.94 -9.45 -4.15
N ALA A 21 -23.39 -9.25 -2.94
CA ALA A 21 -23.21 -7.92 -2.36
C ALA A 21 -22.22 -7.05 -3.17
N VAL A 22 -21.12 -7.62 -3.65
CA VAL A 22 -20.15 -6.97 -4.54
C VAL A 22 -20.82 -6.53 -5.84
N LEU A 23 -21.64 -7.38 -6.43
CA LEU A 23 -22.33 -7.12 -7.69
C LEU A 23 -23.59 -6.26 -7.52
N ARG A 24 -24.07 -6.06 -6.29
CA ARG A 24 -25.31 -5.35 -5.95
C ARG A 24 -26.56 -6.00 -6.60
N ILE A 25 -26.61 -7.32 -6.59
CA ILE A 25 -27.72 -8.10 -7.10
C ILE A 25 -28.24 -9.06 -6.02
N SER A 26 -29.45 -9.59 -6.22
CA SER A 26 -29.95 -10.66 -5.35
C SER A 26 -29.03 -11.89 -5.43
N PRO A 27 -28.71 -12.55 -4.31
CA PRO A 27 -27.97 -13.81 -4.33
C PRO A 27 -28.60 -14.88 -5.21
N ASP A 28 -29.90 -14.85 -5.41
CA ASP A 28 -30.61 -15.83 -6.28
C ASP A 28 -30.26 -15.66 -7.76
N MET A 29 -29.76 -14.49 -8.15
CA MET A 29 -29.25 -14.23 -9.50
C MET A 29 -27.87 -14.88 -9.76
N ILE A 30 -27.19 -15.35 -8.72
CA ILE A 30 -25.91 -16.06 -8.86
C ILE A 30 -26.17 -17.55 -8.89
N ASN A 31 -26.00 -18.17 -10.05
CA ASN A 31 -26.16 -19.62 -10.23
C ASN A 31 -25.00 -20.38 -9.58
N GLU A 32 -23.79 -20.15 -10.05
CA GLU A 32 -22.57 -20.83 -9.58
C GLU A 32 -21.40 -19.88 -9.39
N THR A 33 -20.54 -20.23 -8.46
CA THR A 33 -19.27 -19.56 -8.21
C THR A 33 -18.15 -20.59 -8.13
N GLU A 34 -17.09 -20.40 -8.92
CA GLU A 34 -15.90 -21.25 -8.89
C GLU A 34 -14.79 -20.52 -8.12
N PHE A 35 -14.20 -21.22 -7.16
CA PHE A 35 -13.01 -20.72 -6.46
C PHE A 35 -11.77 -21.09 -7.27
N LEU A 36 -11.12 -20.08 -7.85
CA LEU A 36 -9.98 -20.27 -8.73
C LEU A 36 -8.65 -20.35 -7.96
N PRO A 37 -7.60 -20.93 -8.58
CA PRO A 37 -6.24 -20.83 -8.04
C PRO A 37 -5.83 -19.38 -7.80
N ARG A 38 -5.09 -19.16 -6.71
CA ARG A 38 -4.63 -17.83 -6.28
C ARG A 38 -3.49 -17.27 -7.14
N TYR A 39 -2.77 -18.13 -7.84
CA TYR A 39 -1.65 -17.73 -8.68
C TYR A 39 -2.15 -17.27 -10.05
N LEU A 40 -1.68 -16.09 -10.47
CA LEU A 40 -1.85 -15.60 -11.82
C LEU A 40 -0.79 -16.22 -12.73
N GLU A 41 -1.19 -16.63 -13.93
CA GLU A 41 -0.28 -17.29 -14.88
C GLU A 41 0.91 -16.38 -15.22
N GLN A 42 2.10 -16.95 -15.22
CA GLN A 42 3.32 -16.30 -15.71
C GLN A 42 3.46 -16.64 -17.19
N GLY A 43 3.51 -15.63 -18.05
CA GLY A 43 3.76 -15.84 -19.49
C GLY A 43 5.21 -16.24 -19.77
N TYR A 44 6.14 -15.76 -18.94
CA TYR A 44 7.56 -16.05 -18.96
C TYR A 44 8.07 -16.32 -17.54
N ALA A 45 9.18 -17.04 -17.43
CA ALA A 45 9.78 -17.43 -16.13
C ALA A 45 10.15 -16.22 -15.26
N ASP A 46 10.48 -15.08 -15.88
CA ASP A 46 10.89 -13.85 -15.23
C ASP A 46 9.71 -12.88 -14.94
N ASP A 47 8.48 -13.25 -15.33
CA ASP A 47 7.30 -12.44 -15.04
C ASP A 47 7.05 -12.35 -13.53
N LYS A 48 6.69 -11.16 -13.07
CA LYS A 48 6.29 -10.97 -11.69
C LYS A 48 5.12 -11.87 -11.33
N LEU A 49 5.32 -12.76 -10.35
CA LEU A 49 4.28 -13.64 -9.84
C LEU A 49 3.19 -12.81 -9.16
N GLY A 50 1.96 -12.93 -9.63
CA GLY A 50 0.79 -12.37 -8.97
C GLY A 50 0.15 -13.43 -8.06
N ILE A 51 0.04 -13.12 -6.75
CA ILE A 51 -0.63 -13.98 -5.78
C ILE A 51 -1.82 -13.20 -5.24
N LEU A 52 -3.02 -13.74 -5.47
CA LEU A 52 -4.29 -13.18 -5.02
C LEU A 52 -4.74 -13.87 -3.72
N ASP A 53 -5.53 -13.17 -2.89
CA ASP A 53 -6.08 -13.81 -1.69
C ASP A 53 -7.26 -14.70 -2.05
N VAL A 54 -8.22 -14.15 -2.76
CA VAL A 54 -9.45 -14.86 -3.18
C VAL A 54 -9.75 -14.52 -4.63
N ARG A 55 -9.83 -15.52 -5.50
CA ARG A 55 -10.24 -15.36 -6.89
C ARG A 55 -11.47 -16.22 -7.17
N VAL A 56 -12.51 -15.60 -7.67
CA VAL A 56 -13.80 -16.24 -7.96
C VAL A 56 -14.18 -15.99 -9.41
N ARG A 57 -14.67 -17.04 -10.10
CA ARG A 57 -15.31 -16.93 -11.40
C ARG A 57 -16.81 -17.16 -11.25
N LEU A 58 -17.59 -16.34 -11.92
CA LEU A 58 -19.05 -16.46 -12.00
C LEU A 58 -19.46 -17.25 -13.25
N ALA A 59 -20.71 -17.69 -13.30
CA ALA A 59 -21.24 -18.49 -14.42
C ALA A 59 -21.17 -17.78 -15.79
N ASP A 60 -21.25 -16.43 -15.81
CA ASP A 60 -21.09 -15.61 -17.04
C ASP A 60 -19.62 -15.42 -17.46
N GLY A 61 -18.69 -15.99 -16.70
CA GLY A 61 -17.24 -15.86 -16.88
C GLY A 61 -16.62 -14.62 -16.24
N SER A 62 -17.41 -13.72 -15.65
CA SER A 62 -16.89 -12.58 -14.88
C SER A 62 -16.06 -13.06 -13.70
N GLN A 63 -15.04 -12.29 -13.32
CA GLN A 63 -14.13 -12.65 -12.25
C GLN A 63 -14.09 -11.57 -11.16
N ILE A 64 -14.03 -12.03 -9.93
CA ILE A 64 -13.87 -11.19 -8.75
C ILE A 64 -12.59 -11.63 -8.04
N ASN A 65 -11.64 -10.70 -7.86
CA ASN A 65 -10.55 -10.83 -6.91
C ASN A 65 -10.90 -10.03 -5.66
N ALA A 66 -10.77 -10.63 -4.49
CA ALA A 66 -10.95 -9.91 -3.23
C ALA A 66 -9.71 -10.10 -2.35
N GLU A 67 -9.16 -8.99 -1.88
CA GLU A 67 -7.96 -8.94 -1.03
C GLU A 67 -8.25 -8.17 0.25
N MET A 68 -7.77 -8.70 1.38
CA MET A 68 -7.85 -8.03 2.67
C MET A 68 -6.47 -7.49 3.07
N GLN A 69 -6.37 -6.17 3.25
CA GLN A 69 -5.12 -5.49 3.56
C GLN A 69 -5.22 -4.77 4.91
N VAL A 70 -4.31 -5.12 5.82
CA VAL A 70 -4.27 -4.56 7.18
C VAL A 70 -3.40 -3.30 7.24
N ARG A 71 -2.44 -3.13 6.34
CA ARG A 71 -1.49 -2.02 6.32
C ARG A 71 -1.35 -1.42 4.93
N TYR A 72 -1.22 -0.10 4.91
CA TYR A 72 -0.87 0.66 3.72
C TYR A 72 0.63 0.51 3.40
N PHE A 73 0.96 0.53 2.12
CA PHE A 73 2.32 0.67 1.57
C PHE A 73 2.27 1.53 0.31
N ASP A 74 3.37 2.23 0.02
CA ASP A 74 3.41 3.32 -0.96
C ASP A 74 3.02 2.92 -2.40
N PHE A 75 3.19 1.65 -2.77
CA PHE A 75 2.86 1.12 -4.11
C PHE A 75 1.58 0.26 -4.11
N TRP A 76 0.65 0.54 -3.21
CA TRP A 76 -0.60 -0.23 -3.10
C TRP A 76 -1.49 -0.05 -4.34
N ASP A 77 -1.63 1.18 -4.85
CA ASP A 77 -2.45 1.48 -6.02
C ASP A 77 -1.94 0.77 -7.27
N GLU A 78 -0.63 0.81 -7.51
CA GLU A 78 0.02 0.16 -8.64
C GLU A 78 -0.12 -1.36 -8.57
N ARG A 79 -0.04 -1.95 -7.38
CA ARG A 79 -0.26 -3.37 -7.17
C ARG A 79 -1.69 -3.78 -7.51
N VAL A 80 -2.68 -3.02 -7.06
CA VAL A 80 -4.10 -3.25 -7.36
C VAL A 80 -4.35 -3.19 -8.87
N LEU A 81 -3.83 -2.17 -9.54
CA LEU A 81 -3.93 -2.03 -10.99
C LEU A 81 -3.22 -3.17 -11.73
N PHE A 82 -2.04 -3.57 -11.28
CA PHE A 82 -1.31 -4.70 -11.86
C PHE A 82 -2.12 -5.99 -11.78
N TYR A 83 -2.69 -6.32 -10.62
CA TYR A 83 -3.47 -7.55 -10.45
C TYR A 83 -4.76 -7.54 -11.26
N LEU A 84 -5.50 -6.43 -11.27
CA LEU A 84 -6.70 -6.29 -12.08
C LEU A 84 -6.40 -6.44 -13.58
N SER A 85 -5.35 -5.78 -14.06
CA SER A 85 -4.93 -5.85 -15.47
C SER A 85 -4.48 -7.24 -15.86
N LYS A 86 -3.66 -7.90 -15.02
CA LYS A 86 -3.18 -9.25 -15.28
C LYS A 86 -4.32 -10.26 -15.32
N MET A 87 -5.25 -10.20 -14.36
CA MET A 87 -6.45 -11.03 -14.33
C MET A 87 -7.33 -10.82 -15.58
N PHE A 88 -7.38 -9.62 -16.12
CA PHE A 88 -8.11 -9.31 -17.34
C PHE A 88 -7.41 -9.86 -18.58
N CYS A 89 -6.09 -9.69 -18.70
CA CYS A 89 -5.31 -10.15 -19.84
C CYS A 89 -5.23 -11.68 -19.95
N GLU A 90 -5.17 -12.39 -18.82
CA GLU A 90 -5.12 -13.86 -18.78
C GLU A 90 -6.33 -14.56 -19.41
N GLN A 91 -7.44 -13.85 -19.60
CA GLN A 91 -8.64 -14.43 -20.19
C GLN A 91 -8.45 -14.79 -21.67
N LEU A 92 -7.44 -14.23 -22.33
CA LEU A 92 -7.18 -14.43 -23.75
C LEU A 92 -5.89 -15.20 -23.98
N LYS A 93 -5.94 -16.13 -24.92
CA LYS A 93 -4.79 -16.80 -25.51
C LYS A 93 -4.52 -16.27 -26.91
N LYS A 94 -3.33 -16.57 -27.44
CA LYS A 94 -2.97 -16.21 -28.81
C LYS A 94 -4.04 -16.67 -29.82
N GLY A 95 -4.59 -15.74 -30.57
CA GLY A 95 -5.62 -15.99 -31.58
C GLY A 95 -7.06 -15.87 -31.07
N ASP A 96 -7.27 -15.66 -29.78
CA ASP A 96 -8.61 -15.44 -29.23
C ASP A 96 -9.20 -14.08 -29.62
N SER A 97 -10.51 -14.05 -29.80
CA SER A 97 -11.26 -12.81 -30.02
C SER A 97 -11.39 -12.02 -28.72
N TYR A 98 -11.19 -10.69 -28.79
CA TYR A 98 -11.44 -9.78 -27.67
C TYR A 98 -12.89 -9.81 -27.14
N LYS A 99 -13.85 -10.33 -27.92
CA LYS A 99 -15.24 -10.54 -27.48
C LYS A 99 -15.36 -11.57 -26.32
N LYS A 100 -14.33 -12.40 -26.09
CA LYS A 100 -14.28 -13.34 -24.97
C LYS A 100 -14.04 -12.67 -23.62
N LEU A 101 -13.49 -11.45 -23.61
CA LEU A 101 -13.21 -10.73 -22.37
C LEU A 101 -14.47 -10.52 -21.53
N ARG A 102 -14.40 -10.93 -20.29
CA ARG A 102 -15.45 -10.78 -19.28
C ARG A 102 -15.01 -9.76 -18.24
N LYS A 103 -15.99 -9.25 -17.50
CA LYS A 103 -15.77 -8.28 -16.43
C LYS A 103 -14.81 -8.82 -15.37
N CYS A 104 -13.88 -7.99 -14.95
CA CYS A 104 -13.00 -8.22 -13.81
C CYS A 104 -13.24 -7.15 -12.75
N ILE A 105 -13.45 -7.59 -11.52
CA ILE A 105 -13.65 -6.73 -10.35
C ILE A 105 -12.54 -7.03 -9.36
N HIS A 106 -11.81 -6.00 -8.93
CA HIS A 106 -10.91 -6.09 -7.79
C HIS A 106 -11.55 -5.43 -6.58
N VAL A 107 -11.70 -6.17 -5.50
CA VAL A 107 -12.28 -5.72 -4.23
C VAL A 107 -11.16 -5.63 -3.19
N SER A 108 -10.83 -4.43 -2.78
CA SER A 108 -9.87 -4.18 -1.72
C SER A 108 -10.60 -3.92 -0.40
N ILE A 109 -10.41 -4.79 0.59
CA ILE A 109 -10.95 -4.65 1.95
C ILE A 109 -9.83 -4.13 2.83
N LEU A 110 -9.92 -2.86 3.27
CA LEU A 110 -8.83 -2.13 3.91
C LEU A 110 -9.10 -1.89 5.40
N ASP A 111 -8.19 -2.32 6.26
CA ASP A 111 -8.16 -1.94 7.68
C ASP A 111 -7.29 -0.69 7.92
N PHE A 112 -7.25 0.20 6.93
CA PHE A 112 -6.65 1.52 7.02
C PHE A 112 -7.45 2.52 6.18
N ILE A 113 -7.18 3.83 6.36
CA ILE A 113 -7.82 4.90 5.59
C ILE A 113 -6.92 5.22 4.40
N ARG A 114 -7.44 5.00 3.17
CA ARG A 114 -6.75 5.34 1.92
C ARG A 114 -7.16 6.72 1.40
N PHE A 115 -8.40 7.15 1.65
CA PHE A 115 -8.96 8.40 1.19
C PHE A 115 -9.39 9.27 2.39
N PRO A 116 -8.47 10.01 3.03
CA PRO A 116 -8.77 10.78 4.23
C PRO A 116 -9.69 11.97 3.98
N GLU A 117 -9.89 12.39 2.71
CA GLU A 117 -10.62 13.59 2.33
C GLU A 117 -12.13 13.47 2.53
N ASP A 118 -12.65 12.25 2.62
CA ASP A 118 -14.08 12.01 2.78
C ASP A 118 -14.40 10.91 3.83
N LYS A 119 -15.69 10.75 4.12
CA LYS A 119 -16.20 9.74 5.07
C LYS A 119 -16.80 8.50 4.40
N LYS A 120 -16.68 8.35 3.08
CA LYS A 120 -17.26 7.21 2.37
C LYS A 120 -16.50 5.93 2.73
N CYS A 121 -17.18 4.97 3.35
CA CYS A 121 -16.59 3.67 3.69
C CYS A 121 -16.48 2.73 2.48
N TYR A 122 -17.25 2.97 1.44
CA TYR A 122 -17.31 2.16 0.24
C TYR A 122 -17.30 3.03 -1.02
N ARG A 123 -16.53 2.60 -2.04
CA ARG A 123 -16.49 3.26 -3.34
C ARG A 123 -16.27 2.28 -4.49
N THR A 124 -16.84 2.60 -5.64
CA THR A 124 -16.63 1.91 -6.91
C THR A 124 -15.94 2.85 -7.88
N ILE A 125 -14.85 2.39 -8.48
CA ILE A 125 -14.05 3.11 -9.46
C ILE A 125 -14.15 2.38 -10.79
N ARG A 126 -14.44 3.12 -11.86
CA ARG A 126 -14.61 2.64 -13.24
C ARG A 126 -14.03 3.65 -14.22
N PHE A 127 -13.92 3.26 -15.48
CA PHE A 127 -13.50 4.17 -16.54
C PHE A 127 -14.66 5.01 -17.06
N TYR A 128 -14.50 6.31 -16.93
CA TYR A 128 -15.46 7.31 -17.44
C TYR A 128 -14.74 8.26 -18.39
N ASP A 129 -15.47 8.76 -19.38
CA ASP A 129 -15.06 9.93 -20.13
C ASP A 129 -15.01 11.15 -19.18
N GLU A 130 -13.91 11.90 -19.21
CA GLU A 130 -13.68 12.97 -18.25
C GLU A 130 -14.62 14.16 -18.48
N GLU A 131 -14.99 14.43 -19.72
CA GLU A 131 -15.81 15.58 -20.09
C GLU A 131 -17.30 15.25 -19.97
N SER A 132 -17.76 14.19 -20.62
CA SER A 132 -19.17 13.80 -20.63
C SER A 132 -19.63 13.12 -19.35
N LYS A 133 -18.70 12.59 -18.53
CA LYS A 133 -18.96 11.73 -17.36
C LYS A 133 -19.71 10.43 -17.72
N GLU A 134 -19.71 10.06 -18.99
CA GLU A 134 -20.30 8.81 -19.44
C GLU A 134 -19.36 7.63 -19.18
N LEU A 135 -19.96 6.48 -18.84
CA LEU A 135 -19.22 5.25 -18.61
C LEU A 135 -18.65 4.75 -19.95
N TYR A 136 -17.32 4.79 -20.07
CA TYR A 136 -16.64 4.32 -21.28
C TYR A 136 -16.73 2.79 -21.41
N ASN A 137 -16.44 2.06 -20.33
CA ASN A 137 -16.43 0.59 -20.32
C ASN A 137 -16.58 0.06 -18.91
N ASP A 138 -17.34 -1.03 -18.74
CA ASP A 138 -17.62 -1.66 -17.45
C ASP A 138 -16.79 -2.93 -17.18
N LYS A 139 -15.88 -3.29 -18.08
CA LYS A 139 -15.10 -4.54 -17.99
C LYS A 139 -14.10 -4.55 -16.86
N LEU A 140 -13.60 -3.40 -16.45
CA LEU A 140 -12.68 -3.25 -15.32
C LEU A 140 -13.34 -2.41 -14.22
N GLU A 141 -13.31 -2.92 -13.00
CA GLU A 141 -13.90 -2.26 -11.85
C GLU A 141 -13.03 -2.46 -10.61
N LEU A 142 -12.80 -1.38 -9.87
CA LEU A 142 -12.20 -1.41 -8.54
C LEU A 142 -13.27 -1.08 -7.51
N GLN A 143 -13.34 -1.89 -6.46
CA GLN A 143 -14.16 -1.60 -5.28
C GLN A 143 -13.25 -1.52 -4.06
N ILE A 144 -13.39 -0.44 -3.29
CA ILE A 144 -12.56 -0.17 -2.12
C ILE A 144 -13.46 -0.02 -0.91
N LEU A 145 -13.21 -0.86 0.09
CA LEU A 145 -13.97 -0.99 1.32
C LEU A 145 -13.04 -0.59 2.49
N GLU A 146 -13.25 0.61 3.05
CA GLU A 146 -12.44 1.14 4.17
C GLU A 146 -13.14 0.84 5.50
N LEU A 147 -12.76 -0.25 6.17
CA LEU A 147 -13.40 -0.74 7.40
C LEU A 147 -13.37 0.29 8.54
N LYS A 148 -12.34 1.13 8.59
CA LYS A 148 -12.23 2.19 9.61
C LYS A 148 -13.22 3.33 9.45
N LYS A 149 -13.85 3.46 8.27
CA LYS A 149 -14.87 4.47 7.98
C LYS A 149 -16.30 3.96 8.13
N LEU A 150 -16.49 2.71 8.55
CA LEU A 150 -17.84 2.18 8.78
C LEU A 150 -18.59 3.04 9.78
N PRO A 151 -19.81 3.50 9.46
CA PRO A 151 -20.65 4.24 10.40
C PRO A 151 -21.10 3.33 11.56
N GLU A 152 -21.35 3.92 12.72
CA GLU A 152 -21.87 3.20 13.90
C GLU A 152 -23.29 2.70 13.65
N GLU A 153 -24.13 3.54 13.03
CA GLU A 153 -25.48 3.16 12.63
C GLU A 153 -25.52 2.85 11.14
N ILE A 154 -26.08 1.71 10.76
CA ILE A 154 -26.30 1.33 9.36
C ILE A 154 -27.75 1.52 8.97
N LYS A 155 -27.95 2.16 7.83
CA LYS A 155 -29.22 2.15 7.13
C LYS A 155 -29.45 0.75 6.56
N THR A 156 -30.63 0.19 6.82
CA THR A 156 -31.03 -1.11 6.26
C THR A 156 -30.96 -1.10 4.73
N GLY A 157 -30.37 -2.13 4.13
CA GLY A 157 -30.39 -2.35 2.67
C GLY A 157 -29.06 -2.31 1.93
N GLU A 158 -27.93 -2.05 2.62
CA GLU A 158 -26.61 -2.06 1.98
C GLU A 158 -25.85 -3.35 2.30
N ASP A 159 -26.08 -4.41 1.50
CA ASP A 159 -25.49 -5.72 1.74
C ASP A 159 -23.96 -5.72 1.83
N ILE A 160 -23.28 -4.88 1.03
CA ILE A 160 -21.82 -4.78 1.08
C ILE A 160 -21.33 -4.17 2.40
N VAL A 161 -22.07 -3.22 2.98
CA VAL A 161 -21.75 -2.60 4.27
C VAL A 161 -21.95 -3.62 5.41
N ASN A 162 -22.93 -4.51 5.29
CA ASN A 162 -23.11 -5.62 6.24
C ASN A 162 -21.93 -6.61 6.17
N TRP A 163 -21.42 -6.93 4.98
CA TRP A 163 -20.18 -7.71 4.85
C TRP A 163 -18.97 -7.00 5.45
N MET A 164 -18.84 -5.69 5.24
CA MET A 164 -17.78 -4.91 5.88
C MET A 164 -17.86 -4.97 7.41
N ARG A 165 -19.07 -4.92 8.00
CA ARG A 165 -19.27 -5.12 9.45
C ARG A 165 -18.83 -6.50 9.89
N PHE A 166 -19.25 -7.53 9.17
CA PHE A 166 -18.84 -8.90 9.45
C PHE A 166 -17.31 -9.03 9.47
N PHE A 167 -16.61 -8.45 8.49
CA PHE A 167 -15.15 -8.49 8.44
C PHE A 167 -14.47 -7.66 9.55
N LYS A 168 -15.12 -6.62 10.06
CA LYS A 168 -14.64 -5.79 11.16
C LYS A 168 -14.92 -6.40 12.53
N GLY A 169 -15.88 -7.31 12.64
CA GLY A 169 -16.31 -7.94 13.89
C GLY A 169 -15.15 -8.53 14.71
N LYS A 170 -15.22 -8.37 16.03
CA LYS A 170 -14.16 -8.77 16.96
C LYS A 170 -14.67 -9.71 18.04
N THR A 171 -15.96 -9.62 18.39
CA THR A 171 -16.56 -10.40 19.45
C THR A 171 -17.49 -11.47 18.89
N ARG A 172 -17.67 -12.52 19.66
CA ARG A 172 -18.59 -13.60 19.32
C ARG A 172 -20.02 -13.10 19.18
N GLU A 173 -20.44 -12.22 20.07
CA GLU A 173 -21.79 -11.64 20.11
C GLU A 173 -22.08 -10.87 18.82
N GLU A 174 -21.11 -10.07 18.30
CA GLU A 174 -21.25 -9.35 17.04
C GLU A 174 -21.52 -10.29 15.87
N PHE A 175 -20.81 -11.42 15.80
CA PHE A 175 -21.02 -12.42 14.75
C PHE A 175 -22.34 -13.19 14.92
N GLU A 176 -22.75 -13.53 16.14
CA GLU A 176 -24.02 -14.18 16.45
C GLU A 176 -25.22 -13.30 16.06
N ASP A 177 -25.14 -12.01 16.34
CA ASP A 177 -26.20 -11.07 15.95
C ASP A 177 -26.30 -10.91 14.44
N MET A 178 -25.17 -10.86 13.75
CA MET A 178 -25.17 -10.84 12.29
C MET A 178 -25.68 -12.15 11.69
N ALA A 179 -25.34 -13.29 12.27
CA ALA A 179 -25.80 -14.61 11.84
C ALA A 179 -27.33 -14.74 11.81
N LYS A 180 -28.03 -14.03 12.73
CA LYS A 180 -29.50 -14.00 12.78
C LYS A 180 -30.14 -13.23 11.61
N THR A 181 -29.39 -12.45 10.86
CA THR A 181 -29.93 -11.56 9.82
C THR A 181 -30.24 -12.28 8.51
N ASN A 182 -29.38 -13.22 8.08
CA ASN A 182 -29.62 -14.04 6.91
C ASN A 182 -28.70 -15.29 6.88
N LYS A 183 -29.08 -16.26 6.03
CA LYS A 183 -28.37 -17.54 5.89
C LYS A 183 -26.89 -17.43 5.49
N TYR A 184 -26.48 -16.35 4.84
CA TYR A 184 -25.10 -16.19 4.38
C TYR A 184 -24.18 -15.81 5.53
N PHE A 185 -24.65 -14.95 6.47
CA PHE A 185 -23.92 -14.63 7.69
C PHE A 185 -23.99 -15.75 8.71
N GLU A 186 -25.11 -16.48 8.79
CA GLU A 186 -25.20 -17.72 9.59
C GLU A 186 -24.15 -18.73 9.17
N GLU A 187 -24.03 -19.00 7.87
CA GLU A 187 -23.04 -19.93 7.35
C GLU A 187 -21.60 -19.41 7.49
N ALA A 188 -21.40 -18.10 7.37
CA ALA A 188 -20.11 -17.46 7.65
C ALA A 188 -19.69 -17.64 9.10
N PHE A 189 -20.59 -17.42 10.05
CA PHE A 189 -20.35 -17.66 11.47
C PHE A 189 -20.04 -19.12 11.76
N ASN A 190 -20.84 -20.06 11.23
CA ASN A 190 -20.59 -21.51 11.37
C ASN A 190 -19.23 -21.90 10.80
N THR A 191 -18.81 -21.29 9.70
CA THR A 191 -17.47 -21.52 9.11
C THR A 191 -16.37 -21.01 10.02
N LEU A 192 -16.53 -19.83 10.63
CA LEU A 192 -15.58 -19.30 11.62
C LEU A 192 -15.48 -20.17 12.88
N GLN A 193 -16.61 -20.69 13.37
CA GLN A 193 -16.60 -21.58 14.53
C GLN A 193 -15.84 -22.88 14.25
N LYS A 194 -16.01 -23.47 13.07
CA LYS A 194 -15.26 -24.66 12.66
C LYS A 194 -13.76 -24.38 12.57
N LEU A 195 -13.38 -23.20 12.09
CA LEU A 195 -11.98 -22.78 12.02
C LEU A 195 -11.34 -22.60 13.40
N SER A 196 -12.06 -22.01 14.35
CA SER A 196 -11.56 -21.79 15.70
C SER A 196 -11.50 -23.10 16.54
N ALA A 197 -12.26 -24.10 16.18
CA ALA A 197 -12.24 -25.43 16.80
C ALA A 197 -11.12 -26.35 16.28
N ASP A 198 -10.50 -26.00 15.16
CA ASP A 198 -9.40 -26.76 14.56
C ASP A 198 -8.06 -26.21 15.05
N GLU A 199 -7.47 -26.85 16.07
CA GLU A 199 -6.18 -26.45 16.65
C GLU A 199 -5.06 -26.35 15.61
N GLN A 200 -5.07 -27.19 14.60
CA GLN A 200 -4.05 -27.22 13.57
C GLN A 200 -4.09 -25.96 12.69
N LYS A 201 -5.30 -25.52 12.30
CA LYS A 201 -5.51 -24.28 11.53
C LYS A 201 -5.27 -23.04 12.37
N ARG A 202 -5.59 -23.09 13.67
CA ARG A 202 -5.27 -22.03 14.62
C ARG A 202 -3.76 -21.84 14.75
N LEU A 203 -3.00 -22.93 14.87
CA LEU A 203 -1.54 -22.90 14.93
C LEU A 203 -0.93 -22.37 13.64
N GLU A 204 -1.43 -22.81 12.48
CA GLU A 204 -1.00 -22.29 11.17
C GLU A 204 -1.27 -20.78 11.04
N TYR A 205 -2.42 -20.31 11.52
CA TYR A 205 -2.76 -18.90 11.58
C TYR A 205 -1.81 -18.12 12.48
N GLU A 206 -1.57 -18.59 13.70
CA GLU A 206 -0.66 -17.94 14.67
C GLU A 206 0.78 -17.86 14.13
N LEU A 207 1.27 -18.91 13.49
CA LEU A 207 2.58 -18.95 12.85
C LEU A 207 2.69 -17.95 11.69
N ARG A 208 1.65 -17.82 10.87
CA ARG A 208 1.61 -16.89 9.76
C ARG A 208 1.51 -15.43 10.22
N GLU A 209 0.71 -15.14 11.25
CA GLU A 209 0.68 -13.82 11.89
C GLU A 209 2.03 -13.45 12.48
N LYS A 210 2.72 -14.42 13.11
CA LYS A 210 4.07 -14.22 13.62
C LYS A 210 5.03 -13.87 12.49
N ALA A 211 5.03 -14.63 11.39
CA ALA A 211 5.90 -14.39 10.24
C ALA A 211 5.67 -12.99 9.62
N VAL A 212 4.41 -12.54 9.54
CA VAL A 212 4.08 -11.18 9.07
C VAL A 212 4.58 -10.12 10.04
N ARG A 213 4.39 -10.30 11.35
CA ARG A 213 4.90 -9.36 12.38
C ARG A 213 6.43 -9.29 12.35
N ASP A 214 7.09 -10.44 12.25
CA ASP A 214 8.55 -10.52 12.19
C ASP A 214 9.09 -9.84 10.92
N HIS A 215 8.45 -10.05 9.77
CA HIS A 215 8.80 -9.37 8.51
C HIS A 215 8.67 -7.84 8.62
N ILE A 216 7.58 -7.36 9.22
CA ILE A 216 7.35 -5.93 9.44
C ILE A 216 8.39 -5.34 10.39
N ALA A 217 8.67 -6.04 11.50
CA ALA A 217 9.69 -5.61 12.46
C ALA A 217 11.08 -5.55 11.81
N TYR A 218 11.40 -6.52 10.94
CA TYR A 218 12.63 -6.54 10.17
C TYR A 218 12.74 -5.35 9.21
N MET A 219 11.66 -5.07 8.45
CA MET A 219 11.61 -3.93 7.52
C MET A 219 11.72 -2.59 8.23
N ASP A 220 11.04 -2.43 9.38
CA ASP A 220 11.12 -1.22 10.21
C ASP A 220 12.53 -1.04 10.83
N SER A 221 13.19 -2.15 11.19
CA SER A 221 14.57 -2.13 11.69
C SER A 221 15.56 -1.74 10.60
N ALA A 222 15.45 -2.38 9.42
CA ALA A 222 16.30 -2.08 8.27
C ALA A 222 16.14 -0.62 7.79
N ARG A 223 14.91 -0.09 7.83
CA ARG A 223 14.64 1.33 7.52
C ARG A 223 15.32 2.28 8.51
N ARG A 224 15.19 2.01 9.82
CA ARG A 224 15.84 2.83 10.87
C ARG A 224 17.36 2.80 10.75
N GLU A 225 17.91 1.62 10.50
CA GLU A 225 19.36 1.45 10.30
C GLU A 225 19.84 2.20 9.05
N GLY A 226 19.10 2.10 7.94
CA GLY A 226 19.37 2.84 6.71
C GLY A 226 19.35 4.37 6.91
N ILE A 227 18.38 4.88 7.67
CA ILE A 227 18.32 6.32 8.03
C ILE A 227 19.55 6.71 8.85
N ALA A 228 19.88 5.97 9.91
CA ALA A 228 21.02 6.26 10.77
C ALA A 228 22.36 6.24 10.02
N ILE A 229 22.54 5.28 9.10
CA ILE A 229 23.71 5.24 8.21
C ILE A 229 23.74 6.45 7.27
N GLY A 230 22.58 6.79 6.69
CA GLY A 230 22.44 7.95 5.79
C GLY A 230 22.77 9.28 6.47
N GLU A 231 22.30 9.51 7.70
CA GLU A 231 22.59 10.67 8.53
C GLU A 231 24.10 10.77 8.82
N LYS A 232 24.70 9.69 9.31
CA LYS A 232 26.15 9.63 9.61
C LYS A 232 27.03 9.89 8.38
N LEU A 233 26.65 9.35 7.23
CA LEU A 233 27.33 9.61 5.97
C LEU A 233 27.14 11.05 5.48
N GLY A 234 25.94 11.61 5.68
CA GLY A 234 25.61 13.01 5.37
C GLY A 234 26.44 13.98 6.20
N GLU A 235 26.52 13.76 7.51
CA GLU A 235 27.34 14.54 8.45
C GLU A 235 28.82 14.52 8.05
N LYS A 236 29.40 13.36 7.88
CA LYS A 236 30.80 13.20 7.45
C LYS A 236 31.10 13.87 6.11
N ARG A 237 30.17 13.78 5.14
CA ARG A 237 30.30 14.50 3.86
C ARG A 237 30.18 16.02 4.02
N GLY A 238 29.31 16.45 4.94
CA GLY A 238 29.16 17.87 5.31
C GLY A 238 30.44 18.45 5.90
N GLU A 239 31.01 17.76 6.87
CA GLU A 239 32.30 18.14 7.50
C GLU A 239 33.43 18.26 6.48
N MET A 240 33.65 17.22 5.67
CA MET A 240 34.71 17.24 4.63
C MET A 240 34.50 18.35 3.60
N ARG A 241 33.25 18.66 3.24
CA ARG A 241 32.95 19.79 2.34
C ARG A 241 33.20 21.13 3.03
N GLY A 242 32.86 21.23 4.32
CA GLY A 242 33.10 22.40 5.16
C GLY A 242 34.58 22.70 5.28
N GLU A 243 35.40 21.70 5.64
CA GLU A 243 36.86 21.81 5.72
C GLU A 243 37.51 22.30 4.41
N LYS A 244 37.18 21.61 3.29
CA LYS A 244 37.70 21.99 1.96
C LYS A 244 37.30 23.42 1.55
N ARG A 245 36.08 23.85 1.91
CA ARG A 245 35.62 25.22 1.67
C ARG A 245 36.36 26.22 2.56
N GLY A 246 36.56 25.86 3.83
CA GLY A 246 37.32 26.67 4.80
C GLY A 246 38.75 26.84 4.36
N GLU A 247 39.44 25.76 4.04
CA GLU A 247 40.82 25.75 3.52
C GLU A 247 40.97 26.63 2.26
N LYS A 248 40.09 26.43 1.28
CA LYS A 248 40.09 27.20 0.04
C LYS A 248 39.89 28.73 0.31
N LYS A 249 38.97 29.09 1.22
CA LYS A 249 38.77 30.51 1.63
C LYS A 249 39.96 31.03 2.38
N GLY A 250 40.54 30.23 3.28
CA GLY A 250 41.78 30.63 4.01
C GLY A 250 42.95 30.92 3.09
N ILE A 251 43.23 30.03 2.13
CA ILE A 251 44.26 30.22 1.11
C ILE A 251 44.00 31.46 0.25
N GLN A 252 42.77 31.74 -0.14
CA GLN A 252 42.41 32.93 -0.90
C GLN A 252 42.62 34.21 -0.09
N LEU A 253 42.22 34.19 1.19
CA LEU A 253 42.41 35.28 2.12
C LEU A 253 43.91 35.60 2.34
N ALA A 254 44.70 34.57 2.62
CA ALA A 254 46.16 34.70 2.77
C ALA A 254 46.82 35.27 1.51
N LYS A 255 46.51 34.70 0.33
CA LYS A 255 47.04 35.25 -0.95
C LYS A 255 46.72 36.71 -1.18
N LYS A 256 45.49 37.14 -0.80
CA LYS A 256 45.05 38.53 -0.95
C LYS A 256 45.77 39.40 0.05
N ALA A 257 45.90 38.97 1.32
CA ALA A 257 46.63 39.74 2.39
C ALA A 257 48.09 39.93 2.02
N PHE A 258 48.82 38.89 1.62
CA PHE A 258 50.22 38.98 1.19
C PHE A 258 50.40 39.92 -0.02
N LYS A 259 49.50 39.85 -0.99
CA LYS A 259 49.55 40.73 -2.18
C LYS A 259 49.40 42.21 -1.80
N LEU A 260 48.47 42.54 -0.90
CA LEU A 260 48.22 43.90 -0.47
C LEU A 260 49.35 44.41 0.43
N HIS A 261 49.89 43.57 1.30
CA HIS A 261 51.04 43.89 2.15
C HIS A 261 52.30 44.19 1.32
N ALA A 262 52.57 43.40 0.26
CA ALA A 262 53.67 43.64 -0.69
C ALA A 262 53.51 44.95 -1.48
N GLN A 263 52.34 45.56 -1.52
CA GLN A 263 52.06 46.89 -2.09
C GLN A 263 52.21 48.01 -1.10
N GLY A 264 52.63 47.70 0.15
CA GLY A 264 52.86 48.73 1.22
C GLY A 264 51.55 49.21 1.87
N ILE A 265 50.42 48.48 1.72
CA ILE A 265 49.16 48.87 2.33
C ILE A 265 49.17 48.52 3.81
N PRO A 266 48.75 49.45 4.74
CA PRO A 266 48.69 49.18 6.17
C PRO A 266 47.73 48.07 6.55
N ASP A 267 48.04 47.31 7.66
CA ASP A 267 47.26 46.13 8.09
C ASP A 267 45.78 46.45 8.36
N GLU A 268 45.50 47.68 8.87
CA GLU A 268 44.14 48.15 9.12
C GLU A 268 43.33 48.24 7.81
N GLU A 269 43.94 48.68 6.73
CA GLU A 269 43.32 48.84 5.43
C GLU A 269 43.19 47.49 4.70
N ILE A 270 44.20 46.60 4.88
CA ILE A 270 44.14 45.21 4.40
C ILE A 270 42.97 44.45 5.05
N ALA A 271 42.75 44.65 6.37
CA ALA A 271 41.67 44.04 7.10
C ALA A 271 40.29 44.42 6.52
N VAL A 272 40.09 45.70 6.21
CA VAL A 272 38.87 46.21 5.58
C VAL A 272 38.66 45.57 4.17
N GLN A 273 39.70 45.60 3.34
CA GLN A 273 39.63 45.05 1.97
C GLN A 273 39.43 43.53 1.92
N CYS A 274 39.90 42.85 2.97
CA CYS A 274 39.76 41.40 3.11
C CYS A 274 38.50 40.98 3.90
N ASN A 275 37.72 41.94 4.38
CA ASN A 275 36.53 41.74 5.22
C ASN A 275 36.80 40.80 6.41
N THR A 276 37.89 41.12 7.17
CA THR A 276 38.34 40.35 8.34
C THR A 276 38.89 41.28 9.40
N SER A 277 39.30 40.75 10.57
CA SER A 277 39.89 41.55 11.62
C SER A 277 41.38 41.83 11.37
N VAL A 278 41.89 42.96 11.90
CA VAL A 278 43.31 43.30 11.85
C VAL A 278 44.17 42.22 12.53
N ILE A 279 43.65 41.65 13.63
CA ILE A 279 44.32 40.54 14.35
C ILE A 279 44.56 39.37 13.40
N LYS A 280 43.53 38.98 12.63
CA LYS A 280 43.62 37.91 11.67
C LYS A 280 44.57 38.18 10.52
N ILE A 281 44.70 39.43 10.08
CA ILE A 281 45.69 39.84 9.07
C ILE A 281 47.11 39.74 9.63
N ARG A 282 47.36 40.19 10.84
CA ARG A 282 48.67 40.08 11.51
C ARG A 282 49.05 38.60 11.71
N GLU A 283 48.11 37.74 12.16
CA GLU A 283 48.34 36.30 12.24
C GLU A 283 48.73 35.68 10.89
N ILE A 284 48.12 36.11 9.78
CA ILE A 284 48.44 35.63 8.43
C ILE A 284 49.81 36.12 7.95
N LEU A 285 50.18 37.34 8.28
CA LEU A 285 51.44 37.97 7.84
C LEU A 285 52.62 37.63 8.76
N ASP A 286 52.37 37.25 10.02
CA ASP A 286 53.37 36.91 11.05
C ASP A 286 53.81 35.42 11.02
N ILE A 287 53.61 34.72 9.91
CA ILE A 287 54.03 33.32 9.77
C ILE A 287 55.56 33.13 9.83
N ASP A 288 56.36 34.19 10.00
CA ASP A 288 57.83 34.16 10.04
C ASP A 288 58.43 34.61 11.40
N ASN A 289 57.81 34.30 12.53
CA ASN A 289 58.43 34.38 13.85
C ASN A 289 58.41 33.07 14.62
#